data_89ce0364e21d822a6d9037a34b2bd1ee
#
_entry.id   89ce0364e21d822a6d9037a34b2bd1ee
#
_cell.length_a   1.000
_cell.length_b   1.000
_cell.length_c   1.000
_cell.angle_alpha   90.00
_cell.angle_beta   90.00
_cell.angle_gamma   90.00
#
_symmetry.space_group_name_H-M   'P 1'
#
loop_
_entity.id
_entity.type
_entity.pdbx_description
1 polymer ?
#
loop_
_entity_poly.entity_id
_entity_poly.type
_entity_poly.pdbx_seq_one_letter_code
_entity_poly.pdbx_strand_id
1 'polypeptide(L)'
;DERLFMNGYQTWTYSPELDRNGKLRGTDHIPGFLRKKYAFDRYGDYHFAPYGHQKGQSHGFSYCYFRKGKQFRLVASLDEKPGYTILRYDSGKALLTLERDCAGVEHPGGSFPLLDLFFAEGGETEVFDGWFQAMGIKPRTEKKLAGYSSWYNRYQDITEDTIREDLTGCRSLLCLGDLFQIDDGWEPEVGDWLETDAQKFPHGLKGMVEEIHAAGFQAGLWLAPFVCEKDSAL
;
A
#
# COMPACT_ATOMS: atom_id res chain seq x y z
N ASP A 1 6.76 -24.39 -13.88
CA ASP A 1 7.30 -23.14 -14.44
C ASP A 1 7.65 -22.19 -13.30
N GLU A 2 8.76 -21.46 -13.46
CA GLU A 2 9.17 -20.45 -12.49
C GLU A 2 8.35 -19.17 -12.70
N ARG A 3 7.94 -18.54 -11.60
CA ARG A 3 7.22 -17.26 -11.56
C ARG A 3 8.08 -16.21 -10.90
N LEU A 4 7.96 -14.97 -11.35
CA LEU A 4 8.60 -13.80 -10.76
C LEU A 4 7.51 -12.86 -10.24
N PHE A 5 7.65 -12.43 -9.00
CA PHE A 5 6.89 -11.34 -8.42
C PHE A 5 7.82 -10.15 -8.19
N MET A 6 7.37 -8.97 -8.59
CA MET A 6 8.03 -7.70 -8.33
C MET A 6 7.06 -6.84 -7.53
N ASN A 7 7.44 -6.49 -6.30
CA ASN A 7 6.59 -5.67 -5.44
C ASN A 7 6.35 -4.29 -6.08
N GLY A 8 5.11 -3.83 -6.07
CA GLY A 8 4.73 -2.55 -6.64
C GLY A 8 5.16 -1.36 -5.79
N TYR A 9 5.10 -0.17 -6.37
CA TYR A 9 5.46 1.08 -5.70
C TYR A 9 4.54 1.41 -4.51
N GLN A 10 3.26 1.10 -4.63
CA GLN A 10 2.24 1.37 -3.61
C GLN A 10 1.18 0.26 -3.60
N THR A 11 0.32 0.25 -2.58
CA THR A 11 -0.67 -0.80 -2.35
C THR A 11 -1.64 -1.03 -3.51
N TRP A 12 -1.91 -0.01 -4.32
CA TRP A 12 -2.79 -0.12 -5.49
C TRP A 12 -2.06 -0.46 -6.79
N THR A 13 -0.74 -0.58 -6.75
CA THR A 13 0.01 -1.01 -7.93
C THR A 13 -0.33 -2.44 -8.29
N TYR A 14 -0.67 -2.67 -9.54
CA TYR A 14 -0.90 -4.01 -10.07
C TYR A 14 0.41 -4.79 -10.13
N SER A 15 0.57 -5.75 -9.25
CA SER A 15 1.79 -6.57 -9.09
C SER A 15 1.45 -8.05 -9.25
N PRO A 16 1.37 -8.57 -10.48
CA PRO A 16 1.10 -9.98 -10.71
C PRO A 16 2.38 -10.82 -10.61
N GLU A 17 2.22 -12.12 -10.39
CA GLU A 17 3.27 -13.06 -10.70
C GLU A 17 3.42 -13.22 -12.22
N LEU A 18 4.59 -12.91 -12.72
CA LEU A 18 4.95 -12.97 -14.13
C LEU A 18 5.59 -14.32 -14.48
N ASP A 19 5.39 -14.79 -15.69
CA ASP A 19 6.23 -15.83 -16.30
C ASP A 19 7.48 -15.20 -16.94
N ARG A 20 8.34 -16.05 -17.51
CA ARG A 20 9.60 -15.62 -18.13
C ARG A 20 9.42 -14.57 -19.24
N ASN A 21 8.28 -14.56 -19.93
CA ASN A 21 7.98 -13.62 -21.00
C ASN A 21 7.02 -12.51 -20.55
N GLY A 22 6.68 -12.49 -19.26
CA GLY A 22 5.79 -11.52 -18.67
C GLY A 22 6.32 -10.09 -18.79
N LYS A 23 5.43 -9.15 -18.74
CA LYS A 23 5.73 -7.72 -18.84
C LYS A 23 4.81 -6.96 -17.90
N LEU A 24 5.38 -6.09 -17.08
CA LEU A 24 4.60 -5.08 -16.37
C LEU A 24 4.01 -4.08 -17.37
N ARG A 25 2.74 -3.77 -17.19
CA ARG A 25 2.05 -2.76 -17.99
C ARG A 25 1.83 -1.52 -17.11
N GLY A 26 2.31 -0.39 -17.60
CA GLY A 26 2.01 0.90 -17.01
C GLY A 26 1.01 1.68 -17.86
N THR A 27 0.98 2.98 -17.69
CA THR A 27 0.13 3.89 -18.48
C THR A 27 0.65 4.12 -19.90
N ASP A 28 1.81 3.56 -20.26
CA ASP A 28 2.44 3.66 -21.58
C ASP A 28 1.56 3.10 -22.72
N HIS A 29 0.64 2.18 -22.41
CA HIS A 29 -0.32 1.62 -23.36
C HIS A 29 -1.59 2.48 -23.55
N ILE A 30 -1.77 3.53 -22.75
CA ILE A 30 -2.91 4.44 -22.84
C ILE A 30 -2.59 5.54 -23.88
N PRO A 31 -3.53 5.91 -24.75
CA PRO A 31 -3.33 6.99 -25.70
C PRO A 31 -2.80 8.27 -25.04
N GLY A 32 -1.75 8.89 -25.62
CA GLY A 32 -1.03 9.99 -25.00
C GLY A 32 -1.90 11.20 -24.62
N PHE A 33 -2.96 11.47 -25.39
CA PHE A 33 -3.90 12.56 -25.06
C PHE A 33 -4.71 12.28 -23.80
N LEU A 34 -5.07 11.03 -23.52
CA LEU A 34 -5.75 10.63 -22.27
C LEU A 34 -4.79 10.71 -21.08
N ARG A 35 -3.55 10.21 -21.26
CA ARG A 35 -2.53 10.31 -20.20
C ARG A 35 -2.31 11.76 -19.78
N LYS A 36 -2.17 12.65 -20.75
CA LYS A 36 -1.99 14.09 -20.50
C LYS A 36 -3.22 14.73 -19.86
N LYS A 37 -4.44 14.41 -20.36
CA LYS A 37 -5.70 14.96 -19.84
C LYS A 37 -5.92 14.62 -18.38
N TYR A 38 -5.64 13.36 -17.99
CA TYR A 38 -5.86 12.86 -16.63
C TYR A 38 -4.60 12.84 -15.79
N ALA A 39 -3.49 13.34 -16.29
CA ALA A 39 -2.19 13.41 -15.61
C ALA A 39 -1.70 12.05 -15.04
N PHE A 40 -2.01 10.94 -15.71
CA PHE A 40 -1.69 9.61 -15.22
C PHE A 40 -0.19 9.38 -14.95
N ASP A 41 0.69 10.05 -15.69
CA ASP A 41 2.14 9.94 -15.50
C ASP A 41 2.65 10.72 -14.26
N ARG A 42 1.77 11.36 -13.50
CA ARG A 42 2.12 12.05 -12.24
C ARG A 42 1.93 11.17 -11.01
N TYR A 43 1.30 10.01 -11.17
CA TYR A 43 1.00 9.08 -10.10
C TYR A 43 1.89 7.84 -10.20
N GLY A 44 2.19 7.23 -9.05
CA GLY A 44 3.01 6.03 -9.00
C GLY A 44 4.50 6.32 -9.12
N ASP A 45 5.21 5.41 -9.78
CA ASP A 45 6.67 5.34 -9.81
C ASP A 45 7.33 5.91 -11.08
N TYR A 46 6.59 6.65 -11.89
CA TYR A 46 7.07 7.16 -13.20
C TYR A 46 8.27 8.12 -13.09
N HIS A 47 8.55 8.65 -11.91
CA HIS A 47 9.75 9.45 -11.65
C HIS A 47 11.00 8.59 -11.44
N PHE A 48 10.84 7.33 -11.03
CA PHE A 48 11.92 6.44 -10.64
C PHE A 48 12.16 5.33 -11.67
N ALA A 49 11.09 4.81 -12.25
CA ALA A 49 11.16 3.68 -13.15
C ALA A 49 10.26 3.89 -14.37
N PRO A 50 10.85 4.01 -15.58
CA PRO A 50 10.04 4.08 -16.80
C PRO A 50 9.38 2.73 -17.07
N TYR A 51 8.11 2.77 -17.48
CA TYR A 51 7.42 1.61 -18.05
C TYR A 51 7.77 1.44 -19.54
N GLY A 52 7.12 0.52 -20.22
CA GLY A 52 7.44 0.22 -21.62
C GLY A 52 8.47 -0.87 -21.77
N HIS A 53 8.64 -1.68 -20.75
CA HIS A 53 9.55 -2.83 -20.75
C HIS A 53 9.29 -3.77 -21.93
N GLN A 54 10.35 -4.37 -22.45
CA GLN A 54 10.28 -5.51 -23.36
C GLN A 54 9.75 -6.76 -22.61
N LYS A 55 9.38 -7.79 -23.37
CA LYS A 55 9.02 -9.08 -22.79
C LYS A 55 10.17 -9.61 -21.93
N GLY A 56 9.86 -10.08 -20.74
CA GLY A 56 10.83 -10.58 -19.79
C GLY A 56 11.55 -9.52 -18.98
N GLN A 57 11.25 -8.23 -19.18
CA GLN A 57 11.76 -7.14 -18.37
C GLN A 57 10.68 -6.64 -17.42
N SER A 58 11.07 -6.41 -16.17
CA SER A 58 10.20 -5.91 -15.12
C SER A 58 10.99 -5.15 -14.07
N HIS A 59 10.28 -4.37 -13.25
CA HIS A 59 10.85 -3.71 -12.08
C HIS A 59 9.91 -3.80 -10.89
N GLY A 60 10.43 -3.51 -9.72
CA GLY A 60 9.69 -3.42 -8.48
C GLY A 60 10.48 -2.69 -7.41
N PHE A 61 9.93 -2.63 -6.21
CA PHE A 61 10.46 -1.87 -5.08
C PHE A 61 10.55 -2.76 -3.84
N SER A 62 11.53 -2.53 -3.03
CA SER A 62 11.76 -3.15 -1.73
C SER A 62 12.00 -4.64 -1.75
N TYR A 63 11.23 -5.44 -2.51
CA TYR A 63 11.47 -6.88 -2.62
C TYR A 63 10.95 -7.49 -3.93
N CYS A 64 11.52 -8.60 -4.29
CA CYS A 64 11.00 -9.50 -5.31
C CYS A 64 11.21 -10.95 -4.88
N TYR A 65 10.49 -11.87 -5.49
CA TYR A 65 10.78 -13.29 -5.35
C TYR A 65 10.64 -14.05 -6.66
N PHE A 66 11.39 -15.13 -6.76
CA PHE A 66 11.23 -16.17 -7.78
C PHE A 66 10.57 -17.38 -7.11
N ARG A 67 9.48 -17.87 -7.67
CA ARG A 67 8.74 -19.00 -7.13
C ARG A 67 8.68 -20.17 -8.11
N LYS A 68 9.00 -21.37 -7.63
CA LYS A 68 8.81 -22.62 -8.36
C LYS A 68 8.04 -23.60 -7.46
N GLY A 69 6.79 -23.83 -7.77
CA GLY A 69 5.91 -24.61 -6.89
C GLY A 69 5.74 -23.91 -5.54
N LYS A 70 6.17 -24.57 -4.45
CA LYS A 70 6.15 -24.04 -3.08
C LYS A 70 7.49 -23.47 -2.62
N GLN A 71 8.51 -23.46 -3.48
CA GLN A 71 9.83 -22.93 -3.17
C GLN A 71 9.96 -21.50 -3.66
N PHE A 72 10.41 -20.62 -2.78
CA PHE A 72 10.64 -19.21 -3.01
C PHE A 72 12.13 -18.90 -2.90
N ARG A 73 12.60 -18.00 -3.72
CA ARG A 73 13.89 -17.32 -3.60
C ARG A 73 13.59 -15.84 -3.45
N LEU A 74 13.71 -15.32 -2.25
CA LEU A 74 13.40 -13.95 -1.88
C LEU A 74 14.66 -13.09 -1.97
N VAL A 75 14.54 -11.91 -2.56
CA VAL A 75 15.49 -10.81 -2.50
C VAL A 75 14.76 -9.59 -1.98
N ALA A 76 15.19 -9.05 -0.84
CA ALA A 76 14.47 -8.01 -0.15
C ALA A 76 15.41 -6.98 0.49
N SER A 77 14.95 -5.75 0.58
CA SER A 77 15.66 -4.68 1.29
C SER A 77 15.42 -4.79 2.80
N LEU A 78 16.45 -4.47 3.58
CA LEU A 78 16.37 -4.35 5.03
C LEU A 78 16.24 -2.90 5.50
N ASP A 79 16.55 -1.92 4.62
CA ASP A 79 16.47 -0.50 4.97
C ASP A 79 16.08 0.36 3.76
N GLU A 80 14.96 1.08 3.89
CA GLU A 80 14.45 2.02 2.88
C GLU A 80 14.62 3.50 3.31
N LYS A 81 15.22 3.78 4.48
CA LYS A 81 15.35 5.15 4.99
C LYS A 81 16.21 6.06 4.13
N PRO A 82 17.34 5.60 3.54
CA PRO A 82 18.15 6.45 2.69
C PRO A 82 17.55 6.71 1.30
N GLY A 83 16.56 5.93 0.88
CA GLY A 83 15.92 6.01 -0.43
C GLY A 83 15.32 4.69 -0.85
N TYR A 84 14.53 4.69 -1.91
CA TYR A 84 13.89 3.49 -2.43
C TYR A 84 14.92 2.48 -2.97
N THR A 85 14.73 1.21 -2.61
CA THR A 85 15.42 0.09 -3.27
C THR A 85 14.62 -0.33 -4.50
N ILE A 86 15.19 -0.13 -5.68
CA ILE A 86 14.58 -0.48 -6.96
C ILE A 86 15.21 -1.78 -7.45
N LEU A 87 14.39 -2.73 -7.85
CA LEU A 87 14.80 -4.00 -8.41
C LEU A 87 14.41 -4.03 -9.89
N ARG A 88 15.34 -4.39 -10.77
CA ARG A 88 15.08 -4.56 -12.20
C ARG A 88 15.51 -5.94 -12.63
N TYR A 89 14.65 -6.65 -13.33
CA TYR A 89 14.94 -7.98 -13.83
C TYR A 89 14.83 -8.06 -15.34
N ASP A 90 15.82 -8.70 -15.95
CA ASP A 90 15.84 -9.03 -17.37
C ASP A 90 16.00 -10.56 -17.50
N SER A 91 14.93 -11.26 -17.86
CA SER A 91 14.92 -12.71 -17.99
C SER A 91 15.74 -13.22 -19.19
N GLY A 92 15.94 -12.39 -20.20
CA GLY A 92 16.77 -12.71 -21.36
C GLY A 92 18.26 -12.79 -21.00
N LYS A 93 18.68 -11.98 -20.04
CA LYS A 93 20.04 -11.93 -19.50
C LYS A 93 20.20 -12.72 -18.20
N ALA A 94 19.10 -13.20 -17.61
CA ALA A 94 19.06 -13.75 -16.25
C ALA A 94 19.72 -12.79 -15.22
N LEU A 95 19.47 -11.49 -15.35
CA LEU A 95 20.11 -10.45 -14.56
C LEU A 95 19.06 -9.73 -13.68
N LEU A 96 19.30 -9.74 -12.38
CA LEU A 96 18.63 -8.91 -11.40
C LEU A 96 19.58 -7.77 -11.00
N THR A 97 19.15 -6.52 -11.24
CA THR A 97 19.89 -5.32 -10.85
C THR A 97 19.17 -4.68 -9.68
N LEU A 98 19.93 -4.27 -8.67
CA LEU A 98 19.45 -3.57 -7.49
C LEU A 98 20.03 -2.17 -7.50
N GLU A 99 19.17 -1.19 -7.36
CA GLU A 99 19.50 0.22 -7.42
C GLU A 99 18.93 0.92 -6.19
N ARG A 100 19.53 2.03 -5.78
CA ARG A 100 18.97 2.95 -4.82
C ARG A 100 18.88 4.35 -5.39
N ASP A 101 17.74 4.98 -5.23
CA ASP A 101 17.62 6.41 -5.49
C ASP A 101 18.32 7.18 -4.38
N CYS A 102 19.37 7.88 -4.74
CA CYS A 102 20.18 8.72 -3.86
C CYS A 102 20.07 10.20 -4.25
N ALA A 103 19.08 10.59 -5.04
CA ALA A 103 18.89 11.98 -5.44
C ALA A 103 18.67 12.87 -4.20
N GLY A 104 19.49 13.93 -4.10
CA GLY A 104 19.42 14.87 -2.98
C GLY A 104 20.01 14.37 -1.65
N VAL A 105 20.59 13.17 -1.62
CA VAL A 105 21.28 12.66 -0.43
C VAL A 105 22.66 13.30 -0.34
N GLU A 106 22.89 14.05 0.74
CA GLU A 106 24.20 14.57 1.08
C GLU A 106 24.98 13.57 1.92
N HIS A 107 26.22 13.34 1.57
CA HIS A 107 27.11 12.45 2.30
C HIS A 107 28.43 13.16 2.64
N PRO A 108 28.80 13.25 3.93
CA PRO A 108 29.95 14.04 4.38
C PRO A 108 31.30 13.43 4.04
N GLY A 109 31.34 12.31 3.30
CA GLY A 109 32.56 11.56 2.93
C GLY A 109 32.68 10.24 3.68
N GLY A 110 33.63 9.40 3.26
CA GLY A 110 33.80 8.04 3.77
C GLY A 110 32.97 7.00 3.01
N SER A 111 32.63 5.87 3.64
CA SER A 111 31.80 4.83 3.04
C SER A 111 30.31 5.18 3.16
N PHE A 112 29.57 5.01 2.08
CA PHE A 112 28.13 5.16 2.02
C PHE A 112 27.47 3.79 1.98
N PRO A 113 26.57 3.45 2.94
CA PRO A 113 25.82 2.18 2.91
C PRO A 113 24.76 2.26 1.83
N LEU A 114 25.08 1.75 0.62
CA LEU A 114 24.19 1.86 -0.53
C LEU A 114 22.96 0.98 -0.41
N LEU A 115 23.14 -0.30 -0.07
CA LEU A 115 22.09 -1.30 0.02
C LEU A 115 22.34 -2.20 1.22
N ASP A 116 21.31 -2.52 1.96
CA ASP A 116 21.25 -3.57 2.97
C ASP A 116 20.19 -4.58 2.53
N LEU A 117 20.59 -5.83 2.28
CA LEU A 117 19.79 -6.79 1.55
C LEU A 117 19.67 -8.12 2.30
N PHE A 118 18.49 -8.69 2.21
CA PHE A 118 18.16 -10.03 2.69
C PHE A 118 17.95 -10.98 1.51
N PHE A 119 18.57 -12.16 1.58
CA PHE A 119 18.40 -13.23 0.62
C PHE A 119 18.01 -14.51 1.34
N ALA A 120 16.95 -15.15 0.90
CA ALA A 120 16.50 -16.43 1.46
C ALA A 120 15.94 -17.35 0.37
N GLU A 121 16.06 -18.66 0.61
CA GLU A 121 15.42 -19.69 -0.20
C GLU A 121 14.73 -20.68 0.73
N GLY A 122 13.47 -21.03 0.44
CA GLY A 122 12.66 -21.91 1.27
C GLY A 122 11.18 -21.85 0.97
N GLY A 123 10.36 -22.30 1.91
CA GLY A 123 8.90 -22.15 1.87
C GLY A 123 8.50 -20.68 2.05
N GLU A 124 7.29 -20.34 1.61
CA GLU A 124 6.76 -18.97 1.69
C GLU A 124 6.89 -18.37 3.10
N THR A 125 6.33 -19.04 4.09
CA THR A 125 6.38 -18.59 5.50
C THR A 125 7.82 -18.44 5.98
N GLU A 126 8.68 -19.39 5.64
CA GLU A 126 10.09 -19.40 6.08
C GLU A 126 10.85 -18.17 5.58
N VAL A 127 10.72 -17.84 4.28
CA VAL A 127 11.48 -16.72 3.70
C VAL A 127 10.95 -15.36 4.15
N PHE A 128 9.62 -15.19 4.27
CA PHE A 128 9.02 -13.93 4.72
C PHE A 128 9.18 -13.71 6.22
N ASP A 129 8.98 -14.72 7.06
CA ASP A 129 9.21 -14.61 8.50
C ASP A 129 10.69 -14.33 8.80
N GLY A 130 11.62 -14.98 8.08
CA GLY A 130 13.03 -14.69 8.17
C GLY A 130 13.37 -13.25 7.82
N TRP A 131 12.77 -12.70 6.77
CA TRP A 131 12.95 -11.30 6.39
C TRP A 131 12.41 -10.34 7.46
N PHE A 132 11.18 -10.53 7.91
CA PHE A 132 10.57 -9.70 8.97
C PHE A 132 11.37 -9.77 10.27
N GLN A 133 11.87 -10.95 10.63
CA GLN A 133 12.75 -11.13 11.79
C GLN A 133 14.06 -10.36 11.63
N ALA A 134 14.69 -10.40 10.43
CA ALA A 134 15.92 -9.65 10.14
C ALA A 134 15.70 -8.14 10.24
N MET A 135 14.52 -7.65 9.84
CA MET A 135 14.12 -6.23 10.01
C MET A 135 13.71 -5.87 11.44
N GLY A 136 13.63 -6.82 12.36
CA GLY A 136 13.11 -6.60 13.71
C GLY A 136 11.61 -6.31 13.77
N ILE A 137 10.87 -6.61 12.69
CA ILE A 137 9.41 -6.41 12.60
C ILE A 137 8.71 -7.52 13.37
N LYS A 138 7.79 -7.12 14.26
CA LYS A 138 6.88 -8.02 14.97
C LYS A 138 5.44 -7.62 14.67
N PRO A 139 4.53 -8.57 14.50
CA PRO A 139 3.11 -8.26 14.39
C PRO A 139 2.65 -7.44 15.61
N ARG A 140 1.92 -6.36 15.38
CA ARG A 140 1.33 -5.56 16.48
C ARG A 140 0.06 -6.20 17.05
N THR A 141 -0.55 -7.09 16.29
CA THR A 141 -1.71 -7.85 16.68
C THR A 141 -1.66 -9.24 16.06
N GLU A 142 -2.07 -10.25 16.80
CA GLU A 142 -2.27 -11.63 16.32
C GLU A 142 -3.75 -11.90 16.00
N LYS A 143 -4.62 -10.94 16.30
CA LYS A 143 -6.06 -11.07 16.04
C LYS A 143 -6.34 -10.94 14.54
N LYS A 144 -7.10 -11.85 14.00
CA LYS A 144 -7.73 -11.67 12.70
C LYS A 144 -8.80 -10.60 12.87
N LEU A 145 -8.69 -9.52 12.10
CA LEU A 145 -9.70 -8.47 12.05
C LEU A 145 -10.68 -8.81 10.92
N ALA A 146 -11.96 -8.85 11.27
CA ALA A 146 -13.07 -8.77 10.32
C ALA A 146 -13.84 -7.50 10.63
N GLY A 147 -14.59 -6.98 9.66
CA GLY A 147 -15.32 -5.76 9.93
C GLY A 147 -16.04 -5.19 8.73
N TYR A 148 -16.59 -4.03 8.96
CA TYR A 148 -17.28 -3.18 8.00
C TYR A 148 -16.47 -1.91 7.76
N SER A 149 -16.49 -1.41 6.54
CA SER A 149 -16.02 -0.08 6.15
C SER A 149 -17.12 0.62 5.37
N SER A 150 -17.43 1.86 5.69
CA SER A 150 -18.45 2.65 5.00
C SER A 150 -18.10 2.94 3.53
N TRP A 151 -16.83 2.85 3.14
CA TRP A 151 -16.38 3.18 1.80
C TRP A 151 -17.14 2.43 0.70
N TYR A 152 -17.22 1.11 0.79
CA TYR A 152 -17.82 0.30 -0.28
C TYR A 152 -19.33 0.44 -0.41
N ASN A 153 -20.00 1.02 0.59
CA ASN A 153 -21.43 1.27 0.58
C ASN A 153 -21.78 2.74 0.29
N ARG A 154 -20.99 3.67 0.81
CA ARG A 154 -21.34 5.10 0.84
C ARG A 154 -20.32 6.00 0.14
N TYR A 155 -19.07 5.55 -0.06
CA TYR A 155 -17.95 6.42 -0.44
C TYR A 155 -17.83 7.59 0.56
N GLN A 156 -17.58 8.79 0.10
CA GLN A 156 -17.55 10.01 0.92
C GLN A 156 -18.95 10.54 1.33
N ASP A 157 -20.02 9.91 0.86
CA ASP A 157 -21.39 10.36 1.09
C ASP A 157 -21.93 9.78 2.40
N ILE A 158 -21.27 10.14 3.50
CA ILE A 158 -21.55 9.69 4.85
C ILE A 158 -22.02 10.86 5.74
N THR A 159 -22.91 10.55 6.67
CA THR A 159 -23.38 11.45 7.72
C THR A 159 -23.58 10.65 9.01
N GLU A 160 -23.79 11.33 10.14
CA GLU A 160 -24.15 10.64 11.40
C GLU A 160 -25.31 9.67 11.22
N ASP A 161 -26.36 10.07 10.49
CA ASP A 161 -27.54 9.23 10.31
C ASP A 161 -27.26 8.01 9.43
N THR A 162 -26.53 8.19 8.33
CA THR A 162 -26.17 7.05 7.46
C THR A 162 -25.24 6.06 8.17
N ILE A 163 -24.32 6.54 9.00
CA ILE A 163 -23.44 5.68 9.80
C ILE A 163 -24.25 4.90 10.86
N ARG A 164 -25.27 5.52 11.51
CA ARG A 164 -26.17 4.82 12.44
C ARG A 164 -27.01 3.75 11.74
N GLU A 165 -27.50 4.05 10.53
CA GLU A 165 -28.19 3.07 9.70
C GLU A 165 -27.31 1.86 9.41
N ASP A 166 -26.08 2.09 8.94
CA ASP A 166 -25.11 1.03 8.64
C ASP A 166 -24.73 0.24 9.91
N LEU A 167 -24.53 0.92 11.04
CA LEU A 167 -24.25 0.28 12.33
C LEU A 167 -25.39 -0.65 12.75
N THR A 168 -26.62 -0.23 12.53
CA THR A 168 -27.80 -1.06 12.81
C THR A 168 -27.84 -2.31 11.94
N GLY A 169 -27.55 -2.18 10.65
CA GLY A 169 -27.46 -3.31 9.72
C GLY A 169 -26.34 -4.28 10.09
N CYS A 170 -25.20 -3.76 10.49
CA CYS A 170 -24.02 -4.56 10.85
C CYS A 170 -24.22 -5.43 12.08
N ARG A 171 -25.13 -5.11 12.99
CA ARG A 171 -25.42 -5.93 14.19
C ARG A 171 -25.84 -7.37 13.88
N SER A 172 -26.39 -7.60 12.69
CA SER A 172 -26.78 -8.95 12.25
C SER A 172 -25.71 -9.66 11.43
N LEU A 173 -24.64 -8.96 11.03
CA LEU A 173 -23.61 -9.45 10.12
C LEU A 173 -22.25 -9.64 10.79
N LEU A 174 -21.92 -8.81 11.76
CA LEU A 174 -20.64 -8.80 12.44
C LEU A 174 -20.71 -9.51 13.80
N CYS A 175 -19.56 -10.04 14.23
CA CYS A 175 -19.38 -10.60 15.56
C CYS A 175 -18.94 -9.54 16.57
N LEU A 176 -19.18 -9.78 17.85
CA LEU A 176 -18.68 -8.91 18.92
C LEU A 176 -17.14 -8.82 18.85
N GLY A 177 -16.63 -7.59 18.88
CA GLY A 177 -15.20 -7.31 18.76
C GLY A 177 -14.68 -7.11 17.34
N ASP A 178 -15.53 -7.29 16.31
CA ASP A 178 -15.21 -6.92 14.94
C ASP A 178 -15.06 -5.40 14.78
N LEU A 179 -14.42 -4.98 13.69
CA LEU A 179 -14.19 -3.57 13.38
C LEU A 179 -15.39 -2.97 12.67
N PHE A 180 -15.81 -1.79 13.10
CA PHE A 180 -16.71 -0.91 12.34
C PHE A 180 -15.96 0.37 12.02
N GLN A 181 -15.57 0.55 10.75
CA GLN A 181 -14.78 1.67 10.29
C GLN A 181 -15.63 2.73 9.61
N ILE A 182 -15.50 3.96 10.09
CA ILE A 182 -15.91 5.16 9.36
C ILE A 182 -14.79 5.49 8.40
N ASP A 183 -15.05 5.38 7.10
CA ASP A 183 -14.08 5.63 6.05
C ASP A 183 -14.05 7.11 5.65
N ASP A 184 -13.38 7.45 4.56
CA ASP A 184 -13.23 8.79 4.00
C ASP A 184 -14.56 9.57 3.93
N GLY A 185 -14.50 10.86 4.18
CA GLY A 185 -15.63 11.77 4.12
C GLY A 185 -16.18 12.24 5.48
N TRP A 186 -15.52 11.90 6.59
CA TRP A 186 -15.84 12.42 7.91
C TRP A 186 -15.17 13.77 8.20
N GLU A 187 -14.08 14.06 7.55
CA GLU A 187 -13.31 15.30 7.60
C GLU A 187 -13.86 16.36 6.64
N PRO A 188 -13.58 17.67 6.88
CA PRO A 188 -13.97 18.73 5.94
C PRO A 188 -13.29 18.60 4.58
N GLU A 189 -11.96 18.41 4.59
CA GLU A 189 -11.11 18.19 3.41
C GLU A 189 -10.08 17.11 3.73
N VAL A 190 -9.67 16.31 2.74
CA VAL A 190 -8.57 15.35 2.93
C VAL A 190 -7.30 16.09 3.36
N GLY A 191 -6.84 15.85 4.58
CA GLY A 191 -5.77 16.60 5.23
C GLY A 191 -6.15 17.14 6.59
N ASP A 192 -7.41 17.50 6.81
CA ASP A 192 -7.92 18.11 8.04
C ASP A 192 -8.23 17.07 9.12
N TRP A 193 -7.25 16.20 9.41
CA TRP A 193 -7.42 15.01 10.28
C TRP A 193 -7.74 15.29 11.73
N LEU A 194 -7.71 16.55 12.16
CA LEU A 194 -8.04 16.96 13.54
C LEU A 194 -9.44 17.59 13.62
N GLU A 195 -10.12 17.74 12.50
CA GLU A 195 -11.44 18.36 12.41
C GLU A 195 -12.48 17.39 11.86
N THR A 196 -13.72 17.63 12.18
CA THR A 196 -14.85 16.85 11.69
C THR A 196 -15.76 17.76 10.87
N ASP A 197 -16.22 17.30 9.72
CA ASP A 197 -17.22 18.04 8.93
C ASP A 197 -18.50 18.25 9.75
N ALA A 198 -18.71 19.50 10.20
CA ALA A 198 -19.84 19.86 11.06
C ALA A 198 -21.21 19.76 10.37
N GLN A 199 -21.26 19.70 9.04
CA GLN A 199 -22.51 19.50 8.31
C GLN A 199 -22.90 18.01 8.29
N LYS A 200 -21.92 17.14 8.14
CA LYS A 200 -22.09 15.68 8.11
C LYS A 200 -22.20 15.09 9.51
N PHE A 201 -21.39 15.61 10.44
CA PHE A 201 -21.29 15.15 11.83
C PHE A 201 -21.44 16.32 12.80
N PRO A 202 -22.63 16.89 12.94
CA PRO A 202 -22.87 18.09 13.76
C PRO A 202 -22.57 17.90 15.25
N HIS A 203 -22.54 16.65 15.74
CA HIS A 203 -22.17 16.33 17.13
C HIS A 203 -20.75 15.76 17.27
N GLY A 204 -19.97 15.77 16.16
CA GLY A 204 -18.63 15.20 16.08
C GLY A 204 -18.61 13.68 16.15
N LEU A 205 -17.41 13.11 16.11
CA LEU A 205 -17.24 11.64 16.05
C LEU A 205 -17.33 10.95 17.41
N LYS A 206 -17.18 11.67 18.52
CA LYS A 206 -17.13 11.05 19.86
C LYS A 206 -18.39 10.22 20.17
N GLY A 207 -19.56 10.78 19.93
CA GLY A 207 -20.84 10.08 20.13
C GLY A 207 -20.97 8.85 19.26
N MET A 208 -20.55 8.93 17.98
CA MET A 208 -20.54 7.80 17.07
C MET A 208 -19.63 6.67 17.55
N VAL A 209 -18.43 7.00 18.04
CA VAL A 209 -17.50 6.01 18.60
C VAL A 209 -18.11 5.31 19.81
N GLU A 210 -18.80 6.05 20.69
CA GLU A 210 -19.50 5.50 21.86
C GLU A 210 -20.65 4.56 21.43
N GLU A 211 -21.42 4.91 20.40
CA GLU A 211 -22.47 4.07 19.82
C GLU A 211 -21.92 2.77 19.19
N ILE A 212 -20.79 2.85 18.48
CA ILE A 212 -20.11 1.70 17.91
C ILE A 212 -19.63 0.74 19.02
N HIS A 213 -18.99 1.28 20.06
CA HIS A 213 -18.56 0.48 21.22
C HIS A 213 -19.75 -0.13 21.96
N ALA A 214 -20.85 0.61 22.16
CA ALA A 214 -22.07 0.10 22.79
C ALA A 214 -22.74 -1.02 21.96
N ALA A 215 -22.52 -1.03 20.64
CA ALA A 215 -22.94 -2.12 19.77
C ALA A 215 -22.04 -3.37 19.87
N GLY A 216 -20.94 -3.28 20.59
CA GLY A 216 -19.97 -4.37 20.80
C GLY A 216 -18.86 -4.45 19.75
N PHE A 217 -18.67 -3.43 18.93
CA PHE A 217 -17.66 -3.37 17.89
C PHE A 217 -16.48 -2.49 18.29
N GLN A 218 -15.36 -2.66 17.60
CA GLN A 218 -14.22 -1.74 17.67
C GLN A 218 -14.46 -0.60 16.68
N ALA A 219 -14.30 0.65 17.11
CA ALA A 219 -14.39 1.78 16.20
C ALA A 219 -13.09 1.96 15.42
N GLY A 220 -13.18 2.15 14.10
CA GLY A 220 -12.10 2.51 13.20
C GLY A 220 -12.38 3.83 12.51
N LEU A 221 -11.31 4.53 12.18
CA LEU A 221 -11.37 5.77 11.40
C LEU A 221 -10.33 5.70 10.29
N TRP A 222 -10.73 6.02 9.05
CA TRP A 222 -9.81 6.07 7.93
C TRP A 222 -9.02 7.37 7.92
N LEU A 223 -7.75 7.26 7.53
CA LEU A 223 -6.83 8.39 7.39
C LEU A 223 -5.89 8.16 6.20
N ALA A 224 -5.54 9.24 5.50
CA ALA A 224 -4.49 9.25 4.48
C ALA A 224 -3.39 10.29 4.86
N PRO A 225 -2.55 10.03 5.85
CA PRO A 225 -1.70 11.02 6.51
C PRO A 225 -0.57 11.60 5.64
N PHE A 226 -0.39 11.10 4.42
CA PHE A 226 0.65 11.55 3.49
C PHE A 226 0.12 12.32 2.29
N VAL A 227 -1.17 12.62 2.26
CA VAL A 227 -1.82 13.41 1.22
C VAL A 227 -2.74 14.45 1.84
N CYS A 228 -2.89 15.58 1.16
CA CYS A 228 -3.88 16.60 1.50
C CYS A 228 -4.45 17.22 0.23
N GLU A 229 -5.66 17.70 0.31
CA GLU A 229 -6.27 18.53 -0.72
C GLU A 229 -5.69 19.94 -0.68
N LYS A 230 -5.83 20.64 -1.79
CA LYS A 230 -5.26 21.99 -1.95
C LYS A 230 -5.86 22.98 -0.95
N ASP A 231 -7.13 22.80 -0.63
CA ASP A 231 -7.91 23.71 0.20
C ASP A 231 -7.97 23.28 1.68
N SER A 232 -7.27 22.17 2.03
CA SER A 232 -7.04 21.74 3.41
C SER A 232 -6.32 22.81 4.22
N ALA A 233 -6.65 22.91 5.49
CA ALA A 233 -6.00 23.82 6.45
C ALA A 233 -4.62 23.35 6.91
N LEU A 234 -4.15 22.18 6.49
CA LEU A 234 -2.88 21.57 6.87
C LEU A 234 -1.70 22.15 6.10
#